data_4b07c345f4d683fd046eeb5a158e8d62
#
_entry.id   4b07c345f4d683fd046eeb5a158e8d62
#
_cell.length_a   1.000
_cell.length_b   1.000
_cell.length_c   1.000
_cell.angle_alpha   90.00
_cell.angle_beta   90.00
_cell.angle_gamma   90.00
#
_symmetry.space_group_name_H-M   'P 1'
#
loop_
_entity.id
_entity.type
_entity.pdbx_description
1 polymer ?
#
loop_
_entity_poly.entity_id
_entity_poly.type
_entity_poly.pdbx_seq_one_letter_code
_entity_poly.pdbx_strand_id
1 'polypeptide(L)'
;MEDVRKKWKKVQWDNEITYKTFLTYSVLFVLVTISIYLLFWLRGYSFIWSHDGFNQHYPILKEFRNMLVDFLKHPTQVPELWSWQIGMGGDVVGSFGYYVLGDIFAYLVVLFPADQMELAYTTLILLRLFCVGIAFLALAKNFKINHIAAVTGSLVYVFSGYLFVSATRHPFFITPMILLPLLCLCVERVLQKKSPVPLILVICWTLVSNFYFAYMLAIMVCIYTVIRYFTHYKKQGIPLLSTIGKLAVYAITGFLMACILFLPNLIAFLGSSRANGEFANGLWFYDLSYYLSLGKMYITTESAGYWANLGFAAIAVFVLPFIWQYRKKYPVVFISLVLGLGMMLFPFFGALFNGLSSPSNRWMFAVALPVSIGVSFLLTDYKTLTKKDMRNFLITLIIFIVVSWWGPNFNIYQPILLVPLTLMLLTFFVFFLQFINLNYIKKKAYNG
;
A
#
# COMPACT_ATOMS: atom_id res chain seq x y z
N MET A 1 31.57 -24.40 -25.92
CA MET A 1 31.42 -24.04 -24.49
C MET A 1 31.61 -22.58 -24.21
N GLU A 2 32.50 -21.87 -24.93
CA GLU A 2 32.67 -20.41 -24.78
C GLU A 2 31.46 -19.59 -25.24
N ASP A 3 30.76 -20.03 -26.26
CA ASP A 3 29.55 -19.37 -26.79
C ASP A 3 28.36 -19.51 -25.83
N VAL A 4 28.24 -20.59 -25.10
CA VAL A 4 27.24 -20.79 -24.04
C VAL A 4 27.61 -19.91 -22.83
N ARG A 5 28.88 -19.77 -22.47
CA ARG A 5 29.35 -18.82 -21.43
C ARG A 5 29.12 -17.36 -21.82
N LYS A 6 29.31 -17.00 -23.12
CA LYS A 6 28.99 -15.65 -23.63
C LYS A 6 27.49 -15.38 -23.63
N LYS A 7 26.66 -16.38 -23.97
CA LYS A 7 25.19 -16.24 -23.94
C LYS A 7 24.66 -16.07 -22.49
N TRP A 8 25.25 -16.77 -21.52
CA TRP A 8 24.89 -16.60 -20.11
C TRP A 8 25.46 -15.35 -19.45
N LYS A 9 26.59 -14.80 -19.92
CA LYS A 9 27.09 -13.47 -19.51
C LYS A 9 26.27 -12.33 -20.11
N LYS A 10 25.57 -12.54 -21.22
CA LYS A 10 24.72 -11.53 -21.88
C LYS A 10 23.32 -11.39 -21.25
N VAL A 11 22.93 -12.26 -20.33
CA VAL A 11 21.86 -12.03 -19.37
C VAL A 11 22.47 -11.41 -18.11
N GLN A 12 23.30 -10.41 -18.23
CA GLN A 12 23.38 -9.36 -17.20
C GLN A 12 22.02 -8.68 -17.25
N TRP A 13 21.13 -9.12 -16.37
CA TRP A 13 19.91 -8.41 -16.07
C TRP A 13 20.32 -6.98 -15.76
N ASP A 14 19.84 -6.02 -16.53
CA ASP A 14 20.00 -4.61 -16.22
C ASP A 14 19.56 -4.43 -14.77
N ASN A 15 20.53 -4.29 -13.86
CA ASN A 15 20.28 -4.26 -12.41
C ASN A 15 19.56 -2.98 -11.97
N GLU A 16 19.25 -2.09 -12.91
CA GLU A 16 18.66 -0.80 -12.64
C GLU A 16 17.19 -0.75 -13.08
N ILE A 17 16.38 -0.08 -12.29
CA ILE A 17 15.00 0.24 -12.64
C ILE A 17 15.01 1.32 -13.72
N THR A 18 14.64 0.91 -14.94
CA THR A 18 14.61 1.73 -16.15
C THR A 18 13.18 1.86 -16.67
N TYR A 19 12.98 2.54 -17.81
CA TYR A 19 11.69 2.59 -18.49
C TYR A 19 11.15 1.19 -18.84
N LYS A 20 12.03 0.21 -19.11
CA LYS A 20 11.66 -1.20 -19.34
C LYS A 20 10.96 -1.80 -18.13
N THR A 21 11.36 -1.41 -16.90
CA THR A 21 10.70 -1.85 -15.67
C THR A 21 9.26 -1.38 -15.61
N PHE A 22 9.04 -0.11 -15.95
CA PHE A 22 7.69 0.47 -15.99
C PHE A 22 6.84 -0.19 -17.08
N LEU A 23 7.41 -0.46 -18.26
CA LEU A 23 6.71 -1.16 -19.33
C LEU A 23 6.35 -2.60 -18.92
N THR A 24 7.30 -3.35 -18.34
CA THR A 24 7.06 -4.71 -17.84
C THR A 24 5.97 -4.71 -16.77
N TYR A 25 6.04 -3.76 -15.83
CA TYR A 25 5.00 -3.59 -14.84
C TYR A 25 3.64 -3.31 -15.48
N SER A 26 3.56 -2.39 -16.44
CA SER A 26 2.30 -2.02 -17.10
C SER A 26 1.64 -3.21 -17.78
N VAL A 27 2.42 -4.00 -18.53
CA VAL A 27 1.91 -5.22 -19.18
C VAL A 27 1.43 -6.23 -18.17
N LEU A 28 2.24 -6.52 -17.14
CA LEU A 28 1.88 -7.48 -16.11
C LEU A 28 0.71 -7.02 -15.25
N PHE A 29 0.62 -5.71 -14.94
CA PHE A 29 -0.52 -5.13 -14.25
C PHE A 29 -1.82 -5.38 -15.02
N VAL A 30 -1.84 -5.11 -16.33
CA VAL A 30 -3.02 -5.35 -17.17
C VAL A 30 -3.39 -6.83 -17.18
N LEU A 31 -2.42 -7.72 -17.40
CA LEU A 31 -2.66 -9.17 -17.44
C LEU A 31 -3.20 -9.70 -16.11
N VAL A 32 -2.62 -9.28 -14.98
CA VAL A 32 -3.08 -9.70 -13.64
C VAL A 32 -4.44 -9.10 -13.33
N THR A 33 -4.68 -7.83 -13.65
CA THR A 33 -5.98 -7.17 -13.48
C THR A 33 -7.08 -7.90 -14.25
N ILE A 34 -6.85 -8.23 -15.52
CA ILE A 34 -7.79 -9.03 -16.33
C ILE A 34 -8.00 -10.41 -15.69
N SER A 35 -6.92 -11.09 -15.29
CA SER A 35 -7.03 -12.44 -14.69
C SER A 35 -7.86 -12.46 -13.41
N ILE A 36 -7.77 -11.40 -12.59
CA ILE A 36 -8.49 -11.30 -11.31
C ILE A 36 -9.94 -10.87 -11.52
N TYR A 37 -10.17 -9.84 -12.33
CA TYR A 37 -11.48 -9.19 -12.43
C TYR A 37 -12.33 -9.66 -13.60
N LEU A 38 -11.78 -10.47 -14.54
CA LEU A 38 -12.55 -10.96 -15.70
C LEU A 38 -13.82 -11.69 -15.28
N LEU A 39 -13.70 -12.65 -14.36
CA LEU A 39 -14.87 -13.41 -13.88
C LEU A 39 -15.88 -12.54 -13.13
N PHE A 40 -15.40 -11.50 -12.45
CA PHE A 40 -16.23 -10.53 -11.76
C PHE A 40 -17.06 -9.74 -12.78
N TRP A 41 -16.44 -9.23 -13.84
CA TRP A 41 -17.13 -8.51 -14.92
C TRP A 41 -18.06 -9.40 -15.75
N LEU A 42 -17.63 -10.63 -16.08
CA LEU A 42 -18.46 -11.58 -16.83
C LEU A 42 -19.74 -11.99 -16.07
N ARG A 43 -19.74 -11.85 -14.72
CA ARG A 43 -20.91 -12.06 -13.88
C ARG A 43 -21.77 -10.80 -13.70
N GLY A 44 -21.45 -9.72 -14.38
CA GLY A 44 -22.17 -8.45 -14.29
C GLY A 44 -21.95 -7.69 -12.97
N TYR A 45 -20.91 -8.01 -12.22
CA TYR A 45 -20.58 -7.25 -11.00
C TYR A 45 -19.87 -5.93 -11.33
N SER A 46 -20.14 -4.92 -10.52
CA SER A 46 -19.55 -3.59 -10.59
C SER A 46 -18.65 -3.32 -9.39
N PHE A 47 -17.71 -2.38 -9.53
CA PHE A 47 -16.95 -1.87 -8.39
C PHE A 47 -17.78 -0.95 -7.46
N ILE A 48 -19.03 -0.65 -7.83
CA ILE A 48 -19.93 0.14 -6.99
C ILE A 48 -20.48 -0.78 -5.89
N TRP A 49 -19.90 -0.68 -4.70
CA TRP A 49 -20.34 -1.48 -3.57
C TRP A 49 -21.77 -1.14 -3.15
N SER A 50 -22.58 -2.14 -2.85
CA SER A 50 -24.03 -2.03 -2.56
C SER A 50 -24.38 -1.20 -1.30
N HIS A 51 -23.40 -0.82 -0.48
CA HIS A 51 -23.57 0.03 0.70
C HIS A 51 -23.09 1.46 0.39
N ASP A 52 -21.95 1.88 0.95
CA ASP A 52 -21.43 3.26 0.80
C ASP A 52 -21.08 3.59 -0.67
N GLY A 53 -20.71 2.59 -1.47
CA GLY A 53 -20.46 2.78 -2.90
C GLY A 53 -21.67 3.34 -3.62
N PHE A 54 -22.83 2.69 -3.44
CA PHE A 54 -24.08 3.08 -4.06
C PHE A 54 -24.72 4.30 -3.39
N ASN A 55 -24.67 4.37 -2.05
CA ASN A 55 -25.34 5.43 -1.30
C ASN A 55 -24.55 6.73 -1.22
N GLN A 56 -23.21 6.70 -1.38
CA GLN A 56 -22.34 7.86 -1.19
C GLN A 56 -21.37 8.07 -2.35
N HIS A 57 -20.44 7.13 -2.60
CA HIS A 57 -19.30 7.39 -3.47
C HIS A 57 -19.68 7.62 -4.93
N TYR A 58 -20.58 6.82 -5.45
CA TYR A 58 -21.04 6.93 -6.84
C TYR A 58 -21.91 8.16 -7.08
N PRO A 59 -22.94 8.47 -6.25
CA PRO A 59 -23.72 9.69 -6.37
C PRO A 59 -22.87 10.96 -6.23
N ILE A 60 -21.94 10.99 -5.26
CA ILE A 60 -21.03 12.13 -5.05
C ILE A 60 -20.15 12.34 -6.29
N LEU A 61 -19.59 11.28 -6.87
CA LEU A 61 -18.77 11.39 -8.07
C LEU A 61 -19.60 11.88 -9.27
N LYS A 62 -20.84 11.40 -9.41
CA LYS A 62 -21.77 11.83 -10.49
C LYS A 62 -22.10 13.32 -10.37
N GLU A 63 -22.43 13.77 -9.15
CA GLU A 63 -22.74 15.19 -8.92
C GLU A 63 -21.50 16.05 -9.09
N PHE A 64 -20.35 15.62 -8.61
CA PHE A 64 -19.08 16.32 -8.83
C PHE A 64 -18.77 16.49 -10.33
N ARG A 65 -19.04 15.46 -11.15
CA ARG A 65 -18.95 15.60 -12.61
C ARG A 65 -19.86 16.69 -13.15
N ASN A 66 -21.12 16.72 -12.71
CA ASN A 66 -22.08 17.73 -13.16
C ASN A 66 -21.57 19.13 -12.83
N MET A 67 -21.10 19.36 -11.61
CA MET A 67 -20.51 20.62 -11.18
C MET A 67 -19.28 21.01 -12.00
N LEU A 68 -18.39 20.05 -12.32
CA LEU A 68 -17.22 20.33 -13.17
C LEU A 68 -17.62 20.68 -14.59
N VAL A 69 -18.56 19.97 -15.18
CA VAL A 69 -19.06 20.25 -16.55
C VAL A 69 -19.73 21.61 -16.61
N ASP A 70 -20.50 21.96 -15.60
CA ASP A 70 -21.17 23.26 -15.51
C ASP A 70 -20.15 24.40 -15.37
N PHE A 71 -19.18 24.26 -14.47
CA PHE A 71 -18.06 25.20 -14.34
C PHE A 71 -17.29 25.38 -15.66
N LEU A 72 -17.04 24.31 -16.41
CA LEU A 72 -16.33 24.39 -17.70
C LEU A 72 -17.16 25.09 -18.79
N LYS A 73 -18.50 25.00 -18.72
CA LYS A 73 -19.40 25.71 -19.63
C LYS A 73 -19.56 27.20 -19.25
N HIS A 74 -19.49 27.49 -17.96
CA HIS A 74 -19.74 28.82 -17.40
C HIS A 74 -18.59 29.26 -16.47
N PRO A 75 -17.33 29.38 -16.94
CA PRO A 75 -16.15 29.60 -16.09
C PRO A 75 -16.11 30.96 -15.40
N THR A 76 -16.96 31.90 -15.81
CA THR A 76 -17.09 33.23 -15.17
C THR A 76 -18.09 33.27 -14.03
N GLN A 77 -18.89 32.21 -13.86
CA GLN A 77 -19.83 32.12 -12.74
C GLN A 77 -19.10 31.59 -11.50
N VAL A 78 -19.40 32.22 -10.34
CA VAL A 78 -18.87 31.72 -9.07
C VAL A 78 -19.53 30.38 -8.76
N PRO A 79 -18.75 29.30 -8.48
CA PRO A 79 -19.33 28.02 -8.10
C PRO A 79 -20.21 28.16 -6.86
N GLU A 80 -21.37 27.52 -6.89
CA GLU A 80 -22.23 27.45 -5.72
C GLU A 80 -21.56 26.65 -4.61
N LEU A 81 -21.35 27.25 -3.45
CA LEU A 81 -20.77 26.59 -2.26
C LEU A 81 -21.84 25.92 -1.39
N TRP A 82 -23.09 26.11 -1.71
CA TRP A 82 -24.24 25.51 -1.05
C TRP A 82 -25.19 24.92 -2.11
N SER A 83 -25.72 23.71 -1.89
CA SER A 83 -26.69 23.09 -2.79
C SER A 83 -27.82 22.42 -2.03
N TRP A 84 -29.05 22.68 -2.45
CA TRP A 84 -30.24 21.99 -1.95
C TRP A 84 -30.32 20.52 -2.38
N GLN A 85 -29.56 20.13 -3.38
CA GLN A 85 -29.47 18.73 -3.87
C GLN A 85 -28.57 17.84 -3.00
N ILE A 86 -27.78 18.42 -2.11
CA ILE A 86 -26.96 17.70 -1.14
C ILE A 86 -27.80 17.47 0.14
N GLY A 87 -28.38 16.26 0.25
CA GLY A 87 -29.33 15.97 1.33
C GLY A 87 -30.58 16.87 1.23
N MET A 88 -30.89 17.60 2.28
CA MET A 88 -31.93 18.64 2.31
C MET A 88 -31.34 20.05 2.36
N GLY A 89 -30.22 20.25 1.75
CA GLY A 89 -29.38 21.45 1.76
C GLY A 89 -28.07 21.20 2.50
N GLY A 90 -26.94 21.40 1.81
CA GLY A 90 -25.63 21.17 2.37
C GLY A 90 -24.52 22.03 1.77
N ASP A 91 -23.50 22.27 2.56
CA ASP A 91 -22.26 22.89 2.14
C ASP A 91 -21.47 21.93 1.23
N VAL A 92 -21.08 22.41 0.05
CA VAL A 92 -20.36 21.62 -0.96
C VAL A 92 -18.97 21.23 -0.46
N VAL A 93 -18.25 22.14 0.19
CA VAL A 93 -16.87 21.88 0.65
C VAL A 93 -16.87 20.83 1.76
N GLY A 94 -17.73 20.97 2.75
CA GLY A 94 -17.87 20.02 3.86
C GLY A 94 -18.36 18.65 3.40
N SER A 95 -19.28 18.59 2.42
CA SER A 95 -19.85 17.34 1.93
C SER A 95 -18.93 16.59 0.94
N PHE A 96 -18.25 17.32 0.05
CA PHE A 96 -17.44 16.71 -1.03
C PHE A 96 -15.93 16.70 -0.72
N GLY A 97 -15.48 17.48 0.26
CA GLY A 97 -14.07 17.62 0.58
C GLY A 97 -13.40 16.33 1.03
N TYR A 98 -14.12 15.49 1.76
CA TYR A 98 -13.63 14.19 2.19
C TYR A 98 -13.49 13.19 1.04
N TYR A 99 -14.28 13.32 -0.04
CA TYR A 99 -14.43 12.30 -1.08
C TYR A 99 -13.75 12.68 -2.40
N VAL A 100 -14.04 13.88 -2.96
CA VAL A 100 -13.69 14.18 -4.35
C VAL A 100 -12.95 15.50 -4.56
N LEU A 101 -13.18 16.55 -3.76
CA LEU A 101 -12.60 17.89 -4.02
C LEU A 101 -11.07 17.90 -4.00
N GLY A 102 -10.45 17.12 -3.10
CA GLY A 102 -8.99 16.99 -3.02
C GLY A 102 -8.42 15.80 -3.77
N ASP A 103 -9.27 15.01 -4.41
CA ASP A 103 -8.85 13.81 -5.13
C ASP A 103 -8.57 14.12 -6.60
N ILE A 104 -7.29 14.18 -6.97
CA ILE A 104 -6.87 14.48 -8.34
C ILE A 104 -7.45 13.51 -9.39
N PHE A 105 -7.75 12.27 -9.01
CA PHE A 105 -8.34 11.29 -9.91
C PHE A 105 -9.81 11.59 -10.20
N ALA A 106 -10.54 12.14 -9.23
CA ALA A 106 -11.94 12.45 -9.39
C ALA A 106 -12.21 13.48 -10.50
N TYR A 107 -11.27 14.42 -10.72
CA TYR A 107 -11.38 15.40 -11.79
C TYR A 107 -11.39 14.78 -13.20
N LEU A 108 -10.81 13.60 -13.37
CA LEU A 108 -10.82 12.90 -14.66
C LEU A 108 -12.22 12.38 -15.05
N VAL A 109 -13.19 12.42 -14.13
CA VAL A 109 -14.57 12.02 -14.41
C VAL A 109 -15.21 12.88 -15.52
N VAL A 110 -14.74 14.11 -15.71
CA VAL A 110 -15.22 15.01 -16.77
C VAL A 110 -14.99 14.46 -18.18
N LEU A 111 -14.03 13.55 -18.35
CA LEU A 111 -13.72 12.90 -19.63
C LEU A 111 -14.77 11.85 -20.06
N PHE A 112 -15.68 11.49 -19.17
CA PHE A 112 -16.69 10.46 -19.43
C PHE A 112 -18.06 11.10 -19.66
N PRO A 113 -18.89 10.58 -20.60
CA PRO A 113 -20.28 10.97 -20.78
C PRO A 113 -21.12 10.66 -19.52
N ALA A 114 -22.24 11.35 -19.36
CA ALA A 114 -23.10 11.22 -18.18
C ALA A 114 -23.75 9.82 -18.04
N ASP A 115 -23.96 9.13 -19.15
CA ASP A 115 -24.52 7.77 -19.22
C ASP A 115 -23.46 6.68 -18.97
N GLN A 116 -22.15 7.03 -18.92
CA GLN A 116 -21.04 6.09 -18.72
C GLN A 116 -20.38 6.23 -17.34
N MET A 117 -21.11 6.69 -16.34
CA MET A 117 -20.55 6.96 -15.00
C MET A 117 -20.05 5.69 -14.29
N GLU A 118 -20.61 4.52 -14.55
CA GLU A 118 -20.12 3.26 -14.01
C GLU A 118 -18.74 2.90 -14.59
N LEU A 119 -18.58 3.09 -15.91
CA LEU A 119 -17.28 2.91 -16.57
C LEU A 119 -16.26 3.91 -16.02
N ALA A 120 -16.65 5.18 -15.81
CA ALA A 120 -15.79 6.19 -15.19
C ALA A 120 -15.33 5.73 -13.80
N TYR A 121 -16.25 5.32 -12.95
CA TYR A 121 -15.96 4.87 -11.58
C TYR A 121 -14.96 3.71 -11.57
N THR A 122 -15.20 2.69 -12.39
CA THR A 122 -14.31 1.53 -12.56
C THR A 122 -12.94 1.93 -13.08
N THR A 123 -12.90 2.77 -14.12
CA THR A 123 -11.64 3.23 -14.74
C THR A 123 -10.79 4.03 -13.76
N LEU A 124 -11.40 4.91 -12.97
CA LEU A 124 -10.69 5.69 -11.97
C LEU A 124 -10.12 4.82 -10.83
N ILE A 125 -10.78 3.73 -10.45
CA ILE A 125 -10.26 2.75 -9.50
C ILE A 125 -9.03 2.05 -10.09
N LEU A 126 -9.14 1.52 -11.32
CA LEU A 126 -8.03 0.81 -11.97
C LEU A 126 -6.83 1.74 -12.20
N LEU A 127 -7.07 3.00 -12.54
CA LEU A 127 -6.01 4.00 -12.68
C LEU A 127 -5.28 4.24 -11.35
N ARG A 128 -6.01 4.36 -10.23
CA ARG A 128 -5.39 4.46 -8.90
C ARG A 128 -4.55 3.24 -8.57
N LEU A 129 -5.07 2.03 -8.79
CA LEU A 129 -4.32 0.78 -8.59
C LEU A 129 -3.03 0.74 -9.42
N PHE A 130 -3.10 1.17 -10.69
CA PHE A 130 -1.93 1.30 -11.54
C PHE A 130 -0.89 2.26 -10.95
N CYS A 131 -1.34 3.45 -10.50
CA CYS A 131 -0.47 4.45 -9.88
C CYS A 131 0.16 3.99 -8.56
N VAL A 132 -0.50 3.13 -7.78
CA VAL A 132 0.08 2.50 -6.57
C VAL A 132 1.38 1.77 -6.91
N GLY A 133 1.38 0.96 -7.96
CA GLY A 133 2.58 0.22 -8.37
C GLY A 133 3.66 1.12 -8.95
N ILE A 134 3.30 2.17 -9.69
CA ILE A 134 4.26 3.17 -10.19
C ILE A 134 4.95 3.89 -9.02
N ALA A 135 4.18 4.29 -8.00
CA ALA A 135 4.73 4.92 -6.79
C ALA A 135 5.69 4.00 -6.03
N PHE A 136 5.34 2.71 -5.91
CA PHE A 136 6.23 1.69 -5.35
C PHE A 136 7.53 1.56 -6.14
N LEU A 137 7.46 1.45 -7.48
CA LEU A 137 8.64 1.34 -8.34
C LEU A 137 9.55 2.57 -8.23
N ALA A 138 8.97 3.76 -8.13
CA ALA A 138 9.72 5.00 -7.92
C ALA A 138 10.53 4.97 -6.60
N LEU A 139 9.92 4.47 -5.51
CA LEU A 139 10.64 4.27 -4.24
C LEU A 139 11.66 3.14 -4.33
N ALA A 140 11.32 2.01 -4.95
CA ALA A 140 12.18 0.83 -5.09
C ALA A 140 13.49 1.16 -5.83
N LYS A 141 13.46 2.09 -6.78
CA LYS A 141 14.65 2.60 -7.48
C LYS A 141 15.70 3.15 -6.49
N ASN A 142 15.28 3.74 -5.38
CA ASN A 142 16.18 4.29 -4.38
C ASN A 142 16.93 3.21 -3.58
N PHE A 143 16.43 1.96 -3.58
CA PHE A 143 17.00 0.84 -2.83
C PHE A 143 17.88 -0.11 -3.65
N LYS A 144 18.20 0.20 -4.89
CA LYS A 144 19.01 -0.64 -5.81
C LYS A 144 18.46 -2.08 -5.96
N ILE A 145 17.15 -2.20 -6.06
CA ILE A 145 16.45 -3.47 -6.24
C ILE A 145 16.55 -3.89 -7.72
N ASN A 146 16.71 -5.19 -7.96
CA ASN A 146 16.71 -5.77 -9.31
C ASN A 146 15.37 -5.51 -10.04
N HIS A 147 15.43 -5.30 -11.35
CA HIS A 147 14.29 -5.02 -12.22
C HIS A 147 13.09 -5.96 -12.00
N ILE A 148 13.27 -7.28 -12.12
CA ILE A 148 12.17 -8.26 -11.94
C ILE A 148 11.68 -8.28 -10.50
N ALA A 149 12.60 -8.22 -9.54
CA ALA A 149 12.27 -8.19 -8.12
C ALA A 149 11.43 -6.95 -7.76
N ALA A 150 11.75 -5.79 -8.36
CA ALA A 150 10.97 -4.58 -8.16
C ALA A 150 9.56 -4.68 -8.75
N VAL A 151 9.41 -5.24 -9.96
CA VAL A 151 8.11 -5.48 -10.59
C VAL A 151 7.27 -6.46 -9.75
N THR A 152 7.86 -7.56 -9.29
CA THR A 152 7.15 -8.53 -8.45
C THR A 152 6.70 -7.91 -7.13
N GLY A 153 7.59 -7.16 -6.45
CA GLY A 153 7.22 -6.43 -5.22
C GLY A 153 6.12 -5.41 -5.46
N SER A 154 6.15 -4.70 -6.60
CA SER A 154 5.11 -3.76 -6.99
C SER A 154 3.75 -4.46 -7.16
N LEU A 155 3.71 -5.61 -7.83
CA LEU A 155 2.47 -6.38 -7.98
C LEU A 155 1.95 -6.92 -6.65
N VAL A 156 2.84 -7.39 -5.75
CA VAL A 156 2.46 -7.80 -4.39
C VAL A 156 1.87 -6.63 -3.59
N TYR A 157 2.40 -5.43 -3.78
CA TYR A 157 1.90 -4.22 -3.13
C TYR A 157 0.51 -3.83 -3.63
N VAL A 158 0.33 -3.82 -4.97
CA VAL A 158 -0.94 -3.45 -5.63
C VAL A 158 -2.03 -4.49 -5.37
N PHE A 159 -1.71 -5.78 -5.45
CA PHE A 159 -2.68 -6.85 -5.29
C PHE A 159 -2.67 -7.44 -3.86
N SER A 160 -2.43 -6.60 -2.85
CA SER A 160 -2.65 -6.95 -1.44
C SER A 160 -4.13 -6.98 -1.09
N GLY A 161 -4.51 -7.77 -0.08
CA GLY A 161 -5.89 -7.89 0.36
C GLY A 161 -6.50 -6.56 0.81
N TYR A 162 -5.69 -5.67 1.37
CA TYR A 162 -6.12 -4.31 1.69
C TYR A 162 -6.68 -3.58 0.46
N LEU A 163 -5.98 -3.63 -0.68
CA LEU A 163 -6.44 -2.97 -1.91
C LEU A 163 -7.63 -3.67 -2.56
N PHE A 164 -7.74 -5.00 -2.46
CA PHE A 164 -8.94 -5.69 -2.93
C PHE A 164 -10.20 -5.21 -2.22
N VAL A 165 -10.13 -5.09 -0.89
CA VAL A 165 -11.25 -4.59 -0.09
C VAL A 165 -11.51 -3.11 -0.38
N SER A 166 -10.46 -2.29 -0.45
CA SER A 166 -10.58 -0.85 -0.69
C SER A 166 -11.08 -0.52 -2.09
N ALA A 167 -10.61 -1.23 -3.13
CA ALA A 167 -11.01 -0.98 -4.51
C ALA A 167 -12.52 -1.10 -4.71
N THR A 168 -13.15 -2.07 -4.04
CA THR A 168 -14.59 -2.31 -4.16
C THR A 168 -15.44 -1.54 -3.16
N ARG A 169 -14.89 -1.17 -1.99
CA ARG A 169 -15.66 -0.52 -0.93
C ARG A 169 -15.48 0.98 -0.87
N HIS A 170 -14.22 1.44 -0.82
CA HIS A 170 -13.87 2.84 -0.61
C HIS A 170 -12.71 3.25 -1.53
N PRO A 171 -12.96 3.69 -2.76
CA PRO A 171 -11.91 3.96 -3.76
C PRO A 171 -10.83 4.94 -3.29
N PHE A 172 -11.19 5.92 -2.45
CA PHE A 172 -10.24 6.87 -1.90
C PHE A 172 -9.27 6.27 -0.86
N PHE A 173 -9.51 5.05 -0.34
CA PHE A 173 -8.56 4.30 0.49
C PHE A 173 -7.36 3.78 -0.32
N ILE A 174 -7.42 3.81 -1.64
CA ILE A 174 -6.30 3.44 -2.52
C ILE A 174 -5.24 4.55 -2.54
N THR A 175 -5.65 5.82 -2.47
CA THR A 175 -4.77 6.99 -2.59
C THR A 175 -3.63 7.01 -1.55
N PRO A 176 -3.83 6.66 -0.25
CA PRO A 176 -2.74 6.57 0.73
C PRO A 176 -1.62 5.59 0.32
N MET A 177 -1.93 4.53 -0.42
CA MET A 177 -0.91 3.60 -0.92
C MET A 177 -0.10 4.15 -2.10
N ILE A 178 -0.58 5.20 -2.77
CA ILE A 178 0.22 6.00 -3.70
C ILE A 178 1.10 6.97 -2.92
N LEU A 179 0.51 7.66 -1.94
CA LEU A 179 1.14 8.75 -1.22
C LEU A 179 2.27 8.28 -0.30
N LEU A 180 2.10 7.12 0.38
CA LEU A 180 3.12 6.61 1.31
C LEU A 180 4.48 6.40 0.64
N PRO A 181 4.62 5.61 -0.45
CA PRO A 181 5.90 5.46 -1.11
C PRO A 181 6.43 6.76 -1.72
N LEU A 182 5.56 7.67 -2.20
CA LEU A 182 5.98 8.98 -2.70
C LEU A 182 6.53 9.87 -1.59
N LEU A 183 5.88 9.94 -0.43
CA LEU A 183 6.37 10.67 0.74
C LEU A 183 7.71 10.11 1.21
N CYS A 184 7.85 8.78 1.34
CA CYS A 184 9.11 8.13 1.67
C CYS A 184 10.22 8.50 0.67
N LEU A 185 9.93 8.45 -0.63
CA LEU A 185 10.87 8.83 -1.68
C LEU A 185 11.28 10.31 -1.58
N CYS A 186 10.32 11.20 -1.31
CA CYS A 186 10.58 12.63 -1.18
C CYS A 186 11.44 12.93 0.07
N VAL A 187 11.22 12.23 1.18
CA VAL A 187 12.11 12.28 2.36
C VAL A 187 13.51 11.83 2.00
N GLU A 188 13.68 10.70 1.30
CA GLU A 188 14.98 10.23 0.81
C GLU A 188 15.70 11.31 -0.03
N ARG A 189 14.97 11.97 -0.94
CA ARG A 189 15.55 13.06 -1.76
C ARG A 189 16.06 14.22 -0.94
N VAL A 190 15.31 14.64 0.08
CA VAL A 190 15.75 15.71 1.00
C VAL A 190 16.98 15.28 1.81
N LEU A 191 16.99 14.06 2.36
CA LEU A 191 18.12 13.50 3.09
C LEU A 191 19.37 13.34 2.19
N GLN A 192 19.19 13.13 0.89
CA GLN A 192 20.22 13.13 -0.13
C GLN A 192 20.61 14.53 -0.63
N LYS A 193 20.15 15.60 0.04
CA LYS A 193 20.41 17.01 -0.33
C LYS A 193 19.90 17.40 -1.72
N LYS A 194 18.86 16.72 -2.23
CA LYS A 194 18.16 17.06 -3.48
C LYS A 194 17.04 18.05 -3.22
N SER A 195 16.42 18.58 -4.28
CA SER A 195 15.32 19.55 -4.21
C SER A 195 14.20 19.10 -3.26
N PRO A 196 13.74 19.97 -2.32
CA PRO A 196 12.63 19.69 -1.41
C PRO A 196 11.24 19.90 -2.05
N VAL A 197 11.17 20.55 -3.22
CA VAL A 197 9.90 20.90 -3.87
C VAL A 197 8.95 19.70 -4.00
N PRO A 198 9.41 18.50 -4.43
CA PRO A 198 8.53 17.34 -4.48
C PRO A 198 7.93 16.96 -3.12
N LEU A 199 8.70 17.11 -2.02
CA LEU A 199 8.18 16.83 -0.67
C LEU A 199 7.06 17.79 -0.30
N ILE A 200 7.25 19.09 -0.53
CA ILE A 200 6.26 20.14 -0.27
C ILE A 200 4.97 19.86 -1.04
N LEU A 201 5.07 19.56 -2.34
CA LEU A 201 3.91 19.28 -3.19
C LEU A 201 3.18 18.00 -2.80
N VAL A 202 3.90 16.93 -2.45
CA VAL A 202 3.27 15.66 -2.03
C VAL A 202 2.62 15.81 -0.65
N ILE A 203 3.21 16.59 0.27
CA ILE A 203 2.56 16.92 1.56
C ILE A 203 1.28 17.71 1.31
N CYS A 204 1.32 18.74 0.47
CA CYS A 204 0.12 19.49 0.10
C CYS A 204 -0.95 18.56 -0.47
N TRP A 205 -0.62 17.73 -1.45
CA TRP A 205 -1.55 16.76 -2.03
C TRP A 205 -2.11 15.78 -0.97
N THR A 206 -1.28 15.29 -0.06
CA THR A 206 -1.71 14.40 1.02
C THR A 206 -2.79 15.02 1.89
N LEU A 207 -2.59 16.28 2.32
CA LEU A 207 -3.51 17.01 3.18
C LEU A 207 -4.81 17.39 2.47
N VAL A 208 -4.71 17.81 1.22
CA VAL A 208 -5.86 18.18 0.39
C VAL A 208 -6.69 16.94 0.03
N SER A 209 -6.04 15.80 -0.25
CA SER A 209 -6.69 14.58 -0.70
C SER A 209 -7.67 14.01 0.34
N ASN A 210 -7.22 13.84 1.58
CA ASN A 210 -8.06 13.32 2.65
C ASN A 210 -7.40 13.54 4.02
N PHE A 211 -7.99 14.34 4.89
CA PHE A 211 -7.42 14.70 6.19
C PHE A 211 -7.22 13.49 7.12
N TYR A 212 -8.10 12.49 7.06
CA TYR A 212 -8.03 11.29 7.88
C TYR A 212 -6.80 10.43 7.54
N PHE A 213 -6.56 10.18 6.26
CA PHE A 213 -5.36 9.46 5.83
C PHE A 213 -4.10 10.32 5.91
N ALA A 214 -4.20 11.64 5.78
CA ALA A 214 -3.07 12.55 5.98
C ALA A 214 -2.50 12.44 7.39
N TYR A 215 -3.36 12.33 8.40
CA TYR A 215 -2.97 12.09 9.79
C TYR A 215 -2.18 10.77 9.94
N MET A 216 -2.71 9.67 9.40
CA MET A 216 -2.01 8.38 9.43
C MET A 216 -0.66 8.44 8.70
N LEU A 217 -0.64 9.02 7.51
CA LEU A 217 0.57 9.15 6.68
C LEU A 217 1.63 10.02 7.36
N ALA A 218 1.24 11.09 8.05
CA ALA A 218 2.17 11.92 8.81
C ALA A 218 2.91 11.10 9.88
N ILE A 219 2.19 10.31 10.69
CA ILE A 219 2.80 9.43 11.70
C ILE A 219 3.74 8.42 11.03
N MET A 220 3.28 7.74 9.97
CA MET A 220 4.06 6.71 9.27
C MET A 220 5.34 7.26 8.64
N VAL A 221 5.27 8.43 8.03
CA VAL A 221 6.43 9.10 7.41
C VAL A 221 7.42 9.60 8.46
N CYS A 222 6.94 10.07 9.61
CA CYS A 222 7.80 10.40 10.75
C CYS A 222 8.55 9.14 11.23
N ILE A 223 7.86 8.02 11.44
CA ILE A 223 8.47 6.73 11.82
C ILE A 223 9.51 6.31 10.76
N TYR A 224 9.15 6.34 9.48
CA TYR A 224 10.06 6.01 8.39
C TYR A 224 11.30 6.90 8.40
N THR A 225 11.12 8.21 8.56
CA THR A 225 12.22 9.20 8.59
C THR A 225 13.20 8.92 9.72
N VAL A 226 12.68 8.63 10.91
CA VAL A 226 13.49 8.25 12.08
C VAL A 226 14.29 6.98 11.80
N ILE A 227 13.63 5.93 11.30
CA ILE A 227 14.30 4.66 10.96
C ILE A 227 15.42 4.91 9.94
N ARG A 228 15.13 5.65 8.85
CA ARG A 228 16.11 5.92 7.79
C ARG A 228 17.26 6.76 8.28
N TYR A 229 16.99 7.77 9.09
CA TYR A 229 18.04 8.59 9.66
C TYR A 229 19.03 7.75 10.48
N PHE A 230 18.55 6.97 11.45
CA PHE A 230 19.41 6.20 12.34
C PHE A 230 20.09 5.00 11.66
N THR A 231 19.42 4.36 10.70
CA THR A 231 20.00 3.18 10.03
C THR A 231 21.00 3.54 8.92
N HIS A 232 20.88 4.73 8.31
CA HIS A 232 21.66 5.09 7.13
C HIS A 232 22.33 6.48 7.23
N TYR A 233 21.56 7.55 7.41
CA TYR A 233 22.05 8.92 7.23
C TYR A 233 22.90 9.45 8.38
N LYS A 234 22.65 9.00 9.62
CA LYS A 234 23.51 9.29 10.77
C LYS A 234 24.97 8.86 10.51
N LYS A 235 25.16 7.69 9.87
CA LYS A 235 26.50 7.18 9.51
C LYS A 235 27.20 8.00 8.44
N GLN A 236 26.46 8.81 7.68
CA GLN A 236 27.00 9.74 6.68
C GLN A 236 27.29 11.13 7.25
N GLY A 237 27.17 11.32 8.56
CA GLY A 237 27.48 12.59 9.23
C GLY A 237 26.42 13.69 9.00
N ILE A 238 25.19 13.33 8.63
CA ILE A 238 24.12 14.32 8.44
C ILE A 238 23.63 14.80 9.81
N PRO A 239 23.65 16.13 10.13
CA PRO A 239 23.25 16.65 11.42
C PRO A 239 21.74 16.48 11.67
N LEU A 240 21.37 15.90 12.84
CA LEU A 240 19.97 15.60 13.18
C LEU A 240 19.12 16.87 13.27
N LEU A 241 19.55 17.86 14.06
CA LEU A 241 18.77 19.07 14.34
C LEU A 241 18.51 19.89 13.07
N SER A 242 19.54 20.05 12.21
CA SER A 242 19.38 20.71 10.91
C SER A 242 18.42 19.96 9.99
N THR A 243 18.43 18.62 10.04
CA THR A 243 17.53 17.78 9.25
C THR A 243 16.07 17.94 9.70
N ILE A 244 15.85 17.88 11.02
CA ILE A 244 14.50 18.10 11.59
C ILE A 244 13.99 19.49 11.22
N GLY A 245 14.81 20.54 11.41
CA GLY A 245 14.42 21.92 11.07
C GLY A 245 14.05 22.08 9.60
N LYS A 246 14.83 21.51 8.68
CA LYS A 246 14.51 21.55 7.24
C LYS A 246 13.22 20.81 6.91
N LEU A 247 13.06 19.59 7.42
CA LEU A 247 11.83 18.80 7.17
C LEU A 247 10.60 19.50 7.75
N ALA A 248 10.72 20.14 8.93
CA ALA A 248 9.64 20.92 9.54
C ALA A 248 9.25 22.12 8.67
N VAL A 249 10.22 22.90 8.17
CA VAL A 249 9.96 24.02 7.27
C VAL A 249 9.21 23.55 6.01
N TYR A 250 9.67 22.46 5.38
CA TYR A 250 9.02 21.93 4.18
C TYR A 250 7.62 21.39 4.46
N ALA A 251 7.43 20.74 5.62
CA ALA A 251 6.12 20.26 6.04
C ALA A 251 5.15 21.42 6.32
N ILE A 252 5.60 22.46 7.01
CA ILE A 252 4.80 23.66 7.25
C ILE A 252 4.44 24.37 5.93
N THR A 253 5.38 24.47 4.99
CA THR A 253 5.10 25.06 3.66
C THR A 253 4.02 24.27 2.93
N GLY A 254 4.13 22.92 2.86
CA GLY A 254 3.12 22.08 2.25
C GLY A 254 1.77 22.14 2.96
N PHE A 255 1.76 22.23 4.29
CA PHE A 255 0.56 22.43 5.10
C PHE A 255 -0.12 23.76 4.78
N LEU A 256 0.62 24.87 4.77
CA LEU A 256 0.08 26.19 4.45
C LEU A 256 -0.54 26.24 3.04
N MET A 257 0.08 25.58 2.06
CA MET A 257 -0.50 25.45 0.72
C MET A 257 -1.81 24.65 0.70
N ALA A 258 -1.95 23.66 1.60
CA ALA A 258 -3.14 22.83 1.68
C ALA A 258 -4.30 23.47 2.43
N CYS A 259 -4.05 24.50 3.24
CA CYS A 259 -5.03 25.07 4.18
C CYS A 259 -6.34 25.50 3.51
N ILE A 260 -6.31 25.87 2.25
CA ILE A 260 -7.50 26.31 1.50
C ILE A 260 -8.62 25.24 1.46
N LEU A 261 -8.26 23.96 1.39
CA LEU A 261 -9.22 22.85 1.42
C LEU A 261 -9.17 22.08 2.74
N PHE A 262 -7.98 21.95 3.32
CA PHE A 262 -7.77 21.17 4.53
C PHE A 262 -8.52 21.74 5.74
N LEU A 263 -8.41 23.05 5.99
CA LEU A 263 -9.03 23.67 7.17
C LEU A 263 -10.57 23.63 7.13
N PRO A 264 -11.26 24.00 6.04
CA PRO A 264 -12.71 23.86 5.98
C PRO A 264 -13.19 22.42 6.23
N ASN A 265 -12.51 21.43 5.64
CA ASN A 265 -12.85 20.02 5.85
C ASN A 265 -12.62 19.56 7.29
N LEU A 266 -11.53 20.00 7.92
CA LEU A 266 -11.25 19.70 9.31
C LEU A 266 -12.28 20.32 10.24
N ILE A 267 -12.65 21.58 10.01
CA ILE A 267 -13.68 22.29 10.80
C ILE A 267 -15.03 21.60 10.66
N ALA A 268 -15.44 21.23 9.45
CA ALA A 268 -16.66 20.48 9.20
C ALA A 268 -16.67 19.13 9.94
N PHE A 269 -15.54 18.41 9.94
CA PHE A 269 -15.40 17.17 10.70
C PHE A 269 -15.52 17.38 12.22
N LEU A 270 -14.83 18.38 12.77
CA LEU A 270 -14.86 18.68 14.21
C LEU A 270 -16.26 19.09 14.69
N GLY A 271 -17.08 19.70 13.83
CA GLY A 271 -18.48 20.00 14.09
C GLY A 271 -19.44 18.82 13.96
N SER A 272 -18.96 17.65 13.50
CA SER A 272 -19.78 16.46 13.30
C SER A 272 -19.83 15.58 14.56
N SER A 273 -20.89 14.77 14.70
CA SER A 273 -21.04 13.77 15.78
C SER A 273 -19.92 12.70 15.77
N ARG A 274 -19.21 12.54 14.67
CA ARG A 274 -18.09 11.58 14.53
C ARG A 274 -16.84 12.01 15.28
N ALA A 275 -16.69 13.28 15.62
CA ALA A 275 -15.56 13.79 16.40
C ALA A 275 -15.59 13.33 17.87
N ASN A 276 -16.75 12.91 18.38
CA ASN A 276 -16.97 12.49 19.77
C ASN A 276 -16.93 10.95 19.96
N GLY A 277 -16.15 10.24 19.14
CA GLY A 277 -16.06 8.78 19.21
C GLY A 277 -15.53 8.27 20.55
N GLU A 278 -16.24 7.34 21.19
CA GLU A 278 -15.82 6.69 22.42
C GLU A 278 -14.80 5.58 22.18
N PHE A 279 -13.93 5.37 23.17
CA PHE A 279 -12.90 4.33 23.18
C PHE A 279 -13.50 3.00 23.64
N ALA A 280 -14.13 2.25 22.72
CA ALA A 280 -15.05 1.17 23.07
C ALA A 280 -14.39 -0.16 23.52
N ASN A 281 -13.11 -0.48 23.16
CA ASN A 281 -12.57 -1.85 23.27
C ASN A 281 -11.30 -1.99 24.11
N GLY A 282 -10.99 -1.07 25.00
CA GLY A 282 -9.77 -1.10 25.80
C GLY A 282 -8.50 -0.82 24.98
N LEU A 283 -7.34 -0.75 25.65
CA LEU A 283 -6.06 -0.29 25.06
C LEU A 283 -5.11 -1.44 24.74
N TRP A 284 -5.22 -2.56 25.47
CA TRP A 284 -4.11 -3.51 25.54
C TRP A 284 -4.35 -4.77 24.72
N PHE A 285 -5.57 -5.29 24.69
CA PHE A 285 -5.85 -6.57 24.04
C PHE A 285 -7.13 -6.51 23.21
N TYR A 286 -7.06 -7.09 22.01
CA TYR A 286 -8.22 -7.47 21.24
C TYR A 286 -8.84 -8.77 21.76
N ASP A 287 -10.00 -9.13 21.26
CA ASP A 287 -10.59 -10.44 21.50
C ASP A 287 -9.67 -11.56 20.98
N LEU A 288 -9.70 -12.73 21.61
CA LEU A 288 -8.88 -13.88 21.22
C LEU A 288 -9.09 -14.26 19.74
N SER A 289 -10.32 -14.13 19.23
CA SER A 289 -10.67 -14.39 17.83
C SER A 289 -9.85 -13.56 16.83
N TYR A 290 -9.52 -12.33 17.19
CA TYR A 290 -8.65 -11.46 16.38
C TYR A 290 -7.25 -12.08 16.21
N TYR A 291 -6.63 -12.48 17.32
CA TYR A 291 -5.27 -13.05 17.29
C TYR A 291 -5.21 -14.38 16.54
N LEU A 292 -6.21 -15.24 16.73
CA LEU A 292 -6.32 -16.52 16.00
C LEU A 292 -6.54 -16.33 14.51
N SER A 293 -7.07 -15.19 14.09
CA SER A 293 -7.31 -14.86 12.68
C SER A 293 -6.09 -14.25 11.97
N LEU A 294 -5.04 -13.80 12.68
CA LEU A 294 -3.92 -13.07 12.09
C LEU A 294 -3.16 -13.88 11.03
N GLY A 295 -2.93 -15.17 11.27
CA GLY A 295 -2.26 -16.05 10.28
C GLY A 295 -3.06 -16.17 8.99
N LYS A 296 -4.36 -16.41 9.10
CA LYS A 296 -5.28 -16.47 7.96
C LYS A 296 -5.37 -15.13 7.22
N MET A 297 -5.54 -14.02 7.95
CA MET A 297 -5.59 -12.67 7.41
C MET A 297 -4.32 -12.31 6.61
N TYR A 298 -3.15 -12.81 7.00
CA TYR A 298 -1.89 -12.52 6.31
C TYR A 298 -1.83 -13.08 4.89
N ILE A 299 -2.50 -14.22 4.64
CA ILE A 299 -2.47 -14.96 3.35
C ILE A 299 -3.80 -14.98 2.60
N THR A 300 -4.87 -14.42 3.17
CA THR A 300 -6.19 -14.33 2.54
C THR A 300 -6.72 -12.90 2.57
N THR A 301 -7.80 -12.63 1.85
CA THR A 301 -8.50 -11.34 1.88
C THR A 301 -9.49 -11.22 3.04
N GLU A 302 -9.60 -12.22 3.92
CA GLU A 302 -10.47 -12.16 5.07
C GLU A 302 -9.92 -11.19 6.14
N SER A 303 -10.84 -10.45 6.75
CA SER A 303 -10.52 -9.54 7.83
C SER A 303 -10.44 -10.28 9.17
N ALA A 304 -9.48 -9.89 10.02
CA ALA A 304 -9.45 -10.32 11.41
C ALA A 304 -10.39 -9.50 12.33
N GLY A 305 -11.21 -8.63 11.79
CA GLY A 305 -12.00 -7.65 12.52
C GLY A 305 -11.33 -6.28 12.59
N TYR A 306 -12.03 -5.28 13.11
CA TYR A 306 -11.50 -3.91 13.29
C TYR A 306 -10.83 -3.32 12.04
N TRP A 307 -11.34 -3.60 10.84
CA TRP A 307 -10.74 -3.20 9.55
C TRP A 307 -9.34 -3.76 9.28
N ALA A 308 -8.93 -4.81 9.99
CA ALA A 308 -7.64 -5.45 9.76
C ALA A 308 -7.69 -6.30 8.49
N ASN A 309 -6.90 -5.93 7.49
CA ASN A 309 -6.78 -6.62 6.20
C ASN A 309 -5.34 -6.52 5.69
N LEU A 310 -4.74 -7.66 5.34
CA LEU A 310 -3.41 -7.72 4.73
C LEU A 310 -3.43 -8.49 3.40
N GLY A 311 -3.67 -9.80 3.41
CA GLY A 311 -3.86 -10.65 2.24
C GLY A 311 -2.72 -10.57 1.23
N PHE A 312 -1.57 -11.14 1.57
CA PHE A 312 -0.41 -11.12 0.68
C PHE A 312 -0.29 -12.37 -0.18
N ALA A 313 0.37 -12.25 -1.32
CA ALA A 313 0.79 -13.37 -2.12
C ALA A 313 1.69 -14.32 -1.31
N ALA A 314 1.65 -15.62 -1.63
CA ALA A 314 2.33 -16.69 -0.90
C ALA A 314 3.83 -16.45 -0.62
N ILE A 315 4.53 -15.79 -1.55
CA ILE A 315 5.94 -15.44 -1.39
C ILE A 315 6.22 -14.53 -0.19
N ALA A 316 5.24 -13.71 0.23
CA ALA A 316 5.41 -12.77 1.33
C ALA A 316 5.62 -13.47 2.69
N VAL A 317 5.17 -14.73 2.83
CA VAL A 317 5.41 -15.53 4.04
C VAL A 317 6.90 -15.76 4.28
N PHE A 318 7.66 -15.97 3.21
CA PHE A 318 9.11 -16.23 3.28
C PHE A 318 9.93 -14.95 3.52
N VAL A 319 9.32 -13.78 3.38
CA VAL A 319 9.95 -12.50 3.73
C VAL A 319 10.25 -12.42 5.23
N LEU A 320 9.38 -12.94 6.08
CA LEU A 320 9.52 -12.84 7.53
C LEU A 320 10.83 -13.48 8.03
N PRO A 321 11.10 -14.80 7.77
CA PRO A 321 12.34 -15.42 8.17
C PRO A 321 13.56 -14.87 7.40
N PHE A 322 13.41 -14.49 6.12
CA PHE A 322 14.48 -13.91 5.33
C PHE A 322 14.95 -12.58 5.93
N ILE A 323 14.06 -11.64 6.14
CA ILE A 323 14.41 -10.32 6.70
C ILE A 323 14.93 -10.44 8.13
N TRP A 324 14.41 -11.36 8.94
CA TRP A 324 14.94 -11.65 10.27
C TRP A 324 16.40 -12.11 10.21
N GLN A 325 16.73 -13.04 9.29
CA GLN A 325 18.08 -13.56 9.12
C GLN A 325 19.04 -12.47 8.61
N TYR A 326 18.58 -11.63 7.67
CA TYR A 326 19.37 -10.56 7.03
C TYR A 326 19.09 -9.16 7.60
N ARG A 327 18.62 -9.05 8.86
CA ARG A 327 18.25 -7.77 9.51
C ARG A 327 19.35 -6.72 9.54
N LYS A 328 20.63 -7.14 9.57
CA LYS A 328 21.78 -6.21 9.51
C LYS A 328 21.98 -5.65 8.09
N LYS A 329 21.63 -6.41 7.06
CA LYS A 329 21.71 -6.00 5.65
C LYS A 329 20.51 -5.11 5.27
N TYR A 330 19.32 -5.44 5.78
CA TYR A 330 18.06 -4.76 5.48
C TYR A 330 17.39 -4.16 6.73
N PRO A 331 18.10 -3.30 7.50
CA PRO A 331 17.60 -2.85 8.81
C PRO A 331 16.33 -2.04 8.72
N VAL A 332 16.11 -1.28 7.64
CA VAL A 332 14.91 -0.47 7.45
C VAL A 332 13.67 -1.36 7.34
N VAL A 333 13.70 -2.36 6.46
CA VAL A 333 12.58 -3.28 6.28
C VAL A 333 12.35 -4.10 7.54
N PHE A 334 13.43 -4.56 8.20
CA PHE A 334 13.33 -5.31 9.45
C PHE A 334 12.61 -4.50 10.54
N ILE A 335 13.06 -3.28 10.81
CA ILE A 335 12.46 -2.43 11.85
C ILE A 335 11.02 -2.07 11.48
N SER A 336 10.75 -1.72 10.22
CA SER A 336 9.39 -1.39 9.76
C SER A 336 8.43 -2.58 9.88
N LEU A 337 8.89 -3.82 9.59
CA LEU A 337 8.08 -5.03 9.79
C LEU A 337 7.82 -5.31 11.27
N VAL A 338 8.86 -5.22 12.11
CA VAL A 338 8.71 -5.45 13.56
C VAL A 338 7.74 -4.43 14.17
N LEU A 339 7.89 -3.15 13.82
CA LEU A 339 6.98 -2.11 14.30
C LEU A 339 5.56 -2.31 13.73
N GLY A 340 5.41 -2.49 12.43
CA GLY A 340 4.10 -2.65 11.80
C GLY A 340 3.33 -3.86 12.33
N LEU A 341 3.97 -5.03 12.35
CA LEU A 341 3.35 -6.25 12.87
C LEU A 341 3.14 -6.19 14.40
N GLY A 342 4.06 -5.54 15.13
CA GLY A 342 3.92 -5.34 16.57
C GLY A 342 2.76 -4.41 16.94
N MET A 343 2.61 -3.29 16.23
CA MET A 343 1.50 -2.35 16.44
C MET A 343 0.13 -2.98 16.18
N MET A 344 0.03 -3.95 15.26
CA MET A 344 -1.21 -4.69 15.01
C MET A 344 -1.72 -5.45 16.23
N LEU A 345 -0.85 -5.81 17.16
CA LEU A 345 -1.22 -6.64 18.31
C LEU A 345 -1.97 -5.88 19.41
N PHE A 346 -2.01 -4.54 19.34
CA PHE A 346 -2.58 -3.71 20.40
C PHE A 346 -3.67 -2.77 19.87
N PRO A 347 -4.89 -2.78 20.46
CA PRO A 347 -5.97 -1.85 20.12
C PRO A 347 -5.56 -0.38 20.22
N PHE A 348 -4.62 -0.05 21.12
CA PHE A 348 -4.08 1.29 21.27
C PHE A 348 -3.63 1.90 19.93
N PHE A 349 -2.90 1.15 19.09
CA PHE A 349 -2.44 1.66 17.81
C PHE A 349 -3.59 1.78 16.80
N GLY A 350 -4.56 0.86 16.85
CA GLY A 350 -5.80 1.00 16.06
C GLY A 350 -6.55 2.29 16.40
N ALA A 351 -6.62 2.64 17.67
CA ALA A 351 -7.22 3.89 18.15
C ALA A 351 -6.36 5.10 17.83
N LEU A 352 -5.04 5.03 18.05
CA LEU A 352 -4.11 6.11 17.73
C LEU A 352 -4.23 6.54 16.26
N PHE A 353 -4.22 5.59 15.33
CA PHE A 353 -4.37 5.89 13.91
C PHE A 353 -5.80 6.27 13.50
N ASN A 354 -6.78 6.06 14.36
CA ASN A 354 -8.17 6.46 14.16
C ASN A 354 -8.54 7.74 14.94
N GLY A 355 -7.57 8.63 15.19
CA GLY A 355 -7.79 9.89 15.90
C GLY A 355 -8.16 9.72 17.37
N LEU A 356 -7.60 8.70 18.03
CA LEU A 356 -7.86 8.33 19.43
C LEU A 356 -9.31 7.94 19.74
N SER A 357 -10.06 7.55 18.70
CA SER A 357 -11.41 6.97 18.84
C SER A 357 -11.36 5.44 18.94
N SER A 358 -12.46 4.74 18.64
CA SER A 358 -12.50 3.28 18.66
C SER A 358 -11.42 2.64 17.78
N PRO A 359 -10.85 1.48 18.16
CA PRO A 359 -9.80 0.83 17.38
C PRO A 359 -10.22 0.55 15.94
N SER A 360 -9.43 1.02 14.98
CA SER A 360 -9.62 0.74 13.56
C SER A 360 -8.26 0.56 12.87
N ASN A 361 -8.06 -0.62 12.28
CA ASN A 361 -6.80 -0.98 11.66
C ASN A 361 -6.71 -0.59 10.17
N ARG A 362 -7.40 0.47 9.75
CA ARG A 362 -7.32 1.02 8.38
C ARG A 362 -5.91 1.47 8.00
N TRP A 363 -5.04 1.72 8.98
CA TRP A 363 -3.63 2.05 8.80
C TRP A 363 -2.76 0.89 8.29
N MET A 364 -3.27 -0.35 8.26
CA MET A 364 -2.50 -1.54 7.86
C MET A 364 -2.00 -1.52 6.41
N PHE A 365 -2.51 -0.63 5.56
CA PHE A 365 -1.90 -0.37 4.26
C PHE A 365 -0.40 -0.05 4.36
N ALA A 366 0.02 0.56 5.48
CA ALA A 366 1.42 0.87 5.71
C ALA A 366 2.31 -0.36 5.91
N VAL A 367 1.74 -1.49 6.39
CA VAL A 367 2.46 -2.77 6.54
C VAL A 367 2.74 -3.40 5.17
N ALA A 368 1.89 -3.16 4.18
CA ALA A 368 2.08 -3.69 2.84
C ALA A 368 3.38 -3.21 2.17
N LEU A 369 3.80 -1.97 2.45
CA LEU A 369 5.01 -1.41 1.85
C LEU A 369 6.29 -2.16 2.26
N PRO A 370 6.64 -2.34 3.55
CA PRO A 370 7.84 -3.08 3.95
C PRO A 370 7.76 -4.58 3.59
N VAL A 371 6.58 -5.21 3.60
CA VAL A 371 6.41 -6.59 3.11
C VAL A 371 6.81 -6.68 1.65
N SER A 372 6.28 -5.81 0.80
CA SER A 372 6.52 -5.84 -0.65
C SER A 372 7.97 -5.46 -1.03
N ILE A 373 8.59 -4.52 -0.30
CA ILE A 373 10.04 -4.24 -0.42
C ILE A 373 10.84 -5.48 0.03
N GLY A 374 10.40 -6.17 1.08
CA GLY A 374 11.01 -7.42 1.54
C GLY A 374 10.96 -8.53 0.49
N VAL A 375 9.82 -8.69 -0.22
CA VAL A 375 9.71 -9.59 -1.39
C VAL A 375 10.73 -9.21 -2.46
N SER A 376 10.87 -7.93 -2.75
CA SER A 376 11.85 -7.45 -3.74
C SER A 376 13.29 -7.78 -3.33
N PHE A 377 13.64 -7.64 -2.05
CA PHE A 377 14.97 -8.01 -1.56
C PHE A 377 15.20 -9.53 -1.56
N LEU A 378 14.20 -10.32 -1.14
CA LEU A 378 14.26 -11.76 -1.21
C LEU A 378 14.55 -12.26 -2.65
N LEU A 379 13.84 -11.68 -3.63
CA LEU A 379 14.05 -12.02 -5.04
C LEU A 379 15.36 -11.45 -5.62
N THR A 380 15.85 -10.32 -5.11
CA THR A 380 17.18 -9.82 -5.50
C THR A 380 18.29 -10.76 -5.03
N ASP A 381 18.15 -11.31 -3.83
CA ASP A 381 19.14 -12.17 -3.19
C ASP A 381 18.90 -13.69 -3.41
N TYR A 382 17.90 -14.09 -4.20
CA TYR A 382 17.49 -15.51 -4.31
C TYR A 382 18.64 -16.48 -4.68
N LYS A 383 19.67 -15.99 -5.41
CA LYS A 383 20.85 -16.78 -5.80
C LYS A 383 21.84 -17.01 -4.66
N THR A 384 21.70 -16.29 -3.56
CA THR A 384 22.60 -16.36 -2.40
C THR A 384 21.98 -17.07 -1.20
N LEU A 385 20.77 -17.61 -1.36
CA LEU A 385 20.08 -18.36 -0.32
C LEU A 385 20.89 -19.56 0.15
N THR A 386 20.90 -19.81 1.46
CA THR A 386 21.68 -20.82 2.14
C THR A 386 20.80 -21.98 2.61
N LYS A 387 21.44 -23.09 3.08
CA LYS A 387 20.71 -24.19 3.74
C LYS A 387 19.91 -23.72 4.95
N LYS A 388 20.42 -22.69 5.66
CA LYS A 388 19.73 -22.10 6.81
C LYS A 388 18.45 -21.39 6.38
N ASP A 389 18.47 -20.69 5.23
CA ASP A 389 17.28 -20.05 4.67
C ASP A 389 16.21 -21.09 4.33
N MET A 390 16.59 -22.18 3.65
CA MET A 390 15.67 -23.26 3.30
C MET A 390 15.04 -23.91 4.53
N ARG A 391 15.82 -24.17 5.58
CA ARG A 391 15.30 -24.66 6.85
C ARG A 391 14.31 -23.67 7.49
N ASN A 392 14.66 -22.40 7.53
CA ASN A 392 13.80 -21.37 8.11
C ASN A 392 12.51 -21.18 7.30
N PHE A 393 12.57 -21.29 5.97
CA PHE A 393 11.41 -21.26 5.10
C PHE A 393 10.48 -22.45 5.36
N LEU A 394 11.04 -23.66 5.50
CA LEU A 394 10.26 -24.86 5.83
C LEU A 394 9.56 -24.71 7.20
N ILE A 395 10.30 -24.26 8.22
CA ILE A 395 9.73 -24.03 9.56
C ILE A 395 8.59 -23.00 9.49
N THR A 396 8.80 -21.89 8.79
CA THR A 396 7.78 -20.84 8.65
C THR A 396 6.57 -21.35 7.89
N LEU A 397 6.77 -22.15 6.82
CA LEU A 397 5.69 -22.79 6.08
C LEU A 397 4.82 -23.67 7.00
N ILE A 398 5.44 -24.52 7.81
CA ILE A 398 4.74 -25.41 8.76
C ILE A 398 3.96 -24.56 9.78
N ILE A 399 4.60 -23.54 10.36
CA ILE A 399 3.94 -22.64 11.33
C ILE A 399 2.73 -21.98 10.68
N PHE A 400 2.85 -21.43 9.46
CA PHE A 400 1.73 -20.78 8.79
C PHE A 400 0.60 -21.74 8.45
N ILE A 401 0.89 -22.97 8.04
CA ILE A 401 -0.13 -24.01 7.82
C ILE A 401 -0.90 -24.24 9.13
N VAL A 402 -0.20 -24.47 10.24
CA VAL A 402 -0.83 -24.74 11.53
C VAL A 402 -1.64 -23.54 12.03
N VAL A 403 -1.04 -22.35 12.06
CA VAL A 403 -1.68 -21.13 12.60
C VAL A 403 -2.85 -20.68 11.73
N SER A 404 -2.76 -20.81 10.41
CA SER A 404 -3.86 -20.41 9.52
C SER A 404 -5.02 -21.39 9.54
N TRP A 405 -4.73 -22.67 9.72
CA TRP A 405 -5.75 -23.72 9.80
C TRP A 405 -6.56 -23.63 11.09
N TRP A 406 -5.90 -23.22 12.17
CA TRP A 406 -6.51 -23.08 13.50
C TRP A 406 -7.14 -21.70 13.66
N GLY A 407 -8.21 -21.45 12.93
CA GLY A 407 -8.98 -20.21 13.03
C GLY A 407 -9.93 -20.21 14.25
N PRO A 408 -10.60 -19.09 14.51
CA PRO A 408 -11.44 -18.88 15.71
C PRO A 408 -12.59 -19.88 15.88
N ASN A 409 -13.01 -20.54 14.81
CA ASN A 409 -14.15 -21.47 14.84
C ASN A 409 -13.72 -22.96 14.85
N PHE A 410 -12.43 -23.26 14.95
CA PHE A 410 -11.87 -24.63 14.88
C PHE A 410 -12.46 -25.50 13.76
N ASN A 411 -12.99 -24.88 12.72
CA ASN A 411 -13.55 -25.60 11.61
C ASN A 411 -12.43 -26.15 10.71
N ILE A 412 -12.33 -27.49 10.64
CA ILE A 412 -11.29 -28.19 9.92
C ILE A 412 -11.38 -27.92 8.39
N TYR A 413 -12.57 -27.68 7.87
CA TYR A 413 -12.77 -27.42 6.44
C TYR A 413 -12.85 -25.90 6.17
N GLN A 414 -11.76 -25.35 5.66
CA GLN A 414 -11.66 -23.94 5.26
C GLN A 414 -11.20 -23.84 3.79
N PRO A 415 -12.11 -23.94 2.82
CA PRO A 415 -11.76 -23.98 1.39
C PRO A 415 -10.99 -22.74 0.92
N ILE A 416 -11.18 -21.58 1.58
CA ILE A 416 -10.46 -20.36 1.27
C ILE A 416 -8.94 -20.49 1.51
N LEU A 417 -8.50 -21.40 2.38
CA LEU A 417 -7.09 -21.64 2.66
C LEU A 417 -6.41 -22.57 1.65
N LEU A 418 -7.16 -23.38 0.90
CA LEU A 418 -6.57 -24.37 0.00
C LEU A 418 -5.65 -23.72 -1.04
N VAL A 419 -6.11 -22.65 -1.70
CA VAL A 419 -5.32 -21.96 -2.73
C VAL A 419 -4.07 -21.29 -2.13
N PRO A 420 -4.17 -20.43 -1.10
CA PRO A 420 -2.97 -19.82 -0.49
C PRO A 420 -1.96 -20.84 0.02
N LEU A 421 -2.39 -21.89 0.72
CA LEU A 421 -1.49 -22.90 1.26
C LEU A 421 -0.81 -23.72 0.14
N THR A 422 -1.55 -24.08 -0.92
CA THR A 422 -0.98 -24.73 -2.10
C THR A 422 0.06 -23.84 -2.77
N LEU A 423 -0.22 -22.55 -2.94
CA LEU A 423 0.73 -21.61 -3.52
C LEU A 423 1.96 -21.39 -2.63
N MET A 424 1.81 -21.45 -1.31
CA MET A 424 2.96 -21.43 -0.38
C MET A 424 3.84 -22.65 -0.55
N LEU A 425 3.25 -23.85 -0.63
CA LEU A 425 3.98 -25.10 -0.88
C LEU A 425 4.73 -25.05 -2.22
N LEU A 426 4.06 -24.61 -3.28
CA LEU A 426 4.67 -24.47 -4.61
C LEU A 426 5.80 -23.42 -4.60
N THR A 427 5.62 -22.30 -3.92
CA THR A 427 6.66 -21.26 -3.79
C THR A 427 7.87 -21.78 -3.04
N PHE A 428 7.67 -22.50 -1.94
CA PHE A 428 8.77 -23.19 -1.22
C PHE A 428 9.49 -24.18 -2.12
N PHE A 429 8.76 -25.01 -2.85
CA PHE A 429 9.33 -26.01 -3.76
C PHE A 429 10.17 -25.36 -4.85
N VAL A 430 9.72 -24.26 -5.44
CA VAL A 430 10.49 -23.47 -6.41
C VAL A 430 11.81 -22.97 -5.82
N PHE A 431 11.78 -22.38 -4.61
CA PHE A 431 13.01 -21.96 -3.92
C PHE A 431 13.93 -23.14 -3.63
N PHE A 432 13.40 -24.28 -3.23
CA PHE A 432 14.17 -25.49 -2.92
C PHE A 432 14.84 -26.08 -4.18
N LEU A 433 14.11 -26.20 -5.29
CA LEU A 433 14.68 -26.65 -6.58
C LEU A 433 15.78 -25.69 -7.05
N GLN A 434 15.55 -24.40 -6.97
CA GLN A 434 16.53 -23.39 -7.35
C GLN A 434 17.79 -23.50 -6.49
N PHE A 435 17.62 -23.69 -5.18
CA PHE A 435 18.73 -23.89 -4.25
C PHE A 435 19.57 -25.13 -4.61
N ILE A 436 18.94 -26.26 -4.93
CA ILE A 436 19.63 -27.49 -5.36
C ILE A 436 20.39 -27.24 -6.66
N ASN A 437 19.74 -26.64 -7.66
CA ASN A 437 20.37 -26.39 -8.97
C ASN A 437 21.60 -25.49 -8.85
N LEU A 438 21.51 -24.42 -8.05
CA LEU A 438 22.65 -23.52 -7.81
C LEU A 438 23.82 -24.22 -7.12
N ASN A 439 23.55 -25.13 -6.16
CA ASN A 439 24.59 -25.91 -5.50
C ASN A 439 25.22 -26.93 -6.43
N TYR A 440 24.44 -27.57 -7.31
CA TYR A 440 24.95 -28.50 -8.33
C TYR A 440 25.89 -27.76 -9.30
N ILE A 441 25.51 -26.59 -9.80
CA ILE A 441 26.32 -25.77 -10.71
C ILE A 441 27.63 -25.33 -10.02
N LYS A 442 27.56 -24.89 -8.75
CA LYS A 442 28.77 -24.52 -7.98
C LYS A 442 29.71 -25.69 -7.81
N LYS A 443 29.20 -26.89 -7.48
CA LYS A 443 30.00 -28.09 -7.30
C LYS A 443 30.69 -28.53 -8.62
N LYS A 444 29.96 -28.44 -9.75
CA LYS A 444 30.52 -28.76 -11.08
C LYS A 444 31.62 -27.77 -11.51
N ALA A 445 31.47 -26.48 -11.14
CA ALA A 445 32.47 -25.43 -11.44
C ALA A 445 33.71 -25.52 -10.54
N TYR A 446 33.64 -26.22 -9.39
CA TYR A 446 34.79 -26.42 -8.48
C TYR A 446 35.58 -27.72 -8.81
N ASN A 447 34.93 -28.72 -9.39
CA ASN A 447 35.52 -30.03 -9.71
C ASN A 447 35.95 -30.16 -11.19
N GLY A 448 35.79 -29.15 -12.03
CA GLY A 448 36.28 -29.04 -13.40
C GLY A 448 37.11 -27.77 -13.62
#